data_20097fa262a605cb09225f65ae520655
#
_entry.id   20097fa262a605cb09225f65ae520655
#
_cell.length_a   1.000
_cell.length_b   1.000
_cell.length_c   1.000
_cell.angle_alpha   90.00
_cell.angle_beta   90.00
_cell.angle_gamma   90.00
#
_symmetry.space_group_name_H-M   'P 1'
#
loop_
_entity.id
_entity.type
_entity.pdbx_description
1 polymer ?
#
loop_
_entity_poly.entity_id
_entity_poly.type
_entity_poly.pdbx_seq_one_letter_code
_entity_poly.pdbx_strand_id
1 'polypeptide(L)'
;MAEAALLLLPEAAAERDAREKLALWDGRLDTTAPLTDRQTDSVLELKAAAEDLPVPTELPIEDLCSLTTHSLPIAQTSVVPESTEDILLKGFASLEMKDERIETAQQFFSWFAKLQTQMDQDEESKYRQMRDYLSGFQEQCDAILNDVNSALQHLESLRKQYLFVSNKTGALHEACEQLLKEQSELVELAENIQQKLSYFNELETINTKLNSPTLSVNSEGFIPMLAKLDDCITYISSHPNFKDYPIYLLKFKQCLSKALQLMKTYTVNTLQNLTNQLXXXXXXXXXXXXXXXXXFYVKFRAAAPKVRTLIEQIEQRSEKIPEYQQLLNDIHQCYLDQRELLLGPSITCTVTELTSQNNRDHCALIRSGCAFMVHVCQDEHQLYNEFFTKPTSKLE
;
A
#
# COMPACT_ATOMS: atom_id res chain seq x y z
N MET A 1 1.90 5.22 -8.22
CA MET A 1 3.04 4.62 -7.49
C MET A 1 2.57 3.86 -6.27
N ALA A 2 1.71 4.43 -5.42
CA ALA A 2 1.13 3.71 -4.27
C ALA A 2 0.24 2.52 -4.66
N GLU A 3 -0.45 2.59 -5.80
CA GLU A 3 -1.32 1.51 -6.30
C GLU A 3 -0.52 0.27 -6.75
N ALA A 4 0.66 0.48 -7.30
CA ALA A 4 1.53 -0.63 -7.74
C ALA A 4 2.14 -1.38 -6.54
N ALA A 5 2.40 -0.69 -5.45
CA ALA A 5 2.93 -1.30 -4.23
C ALA A 5 1.88 -2.18 -3.52
N LEU A 6 0.59 -1.83 -3.65
CA LEU A 6 -0.50 -2.60 -3.04
C LEU A 6 -0.75 -3.95 -3.76
N LEU A 7 -0.44 -4.03 -5.05
CA LEU A 7 -0.64 -5.26 -5.84
C LEU A 7 0.48 -6.31 -5.62
N LEU A 8 1.62 -5.88 -5.10
CA LEU A 8 2.78 -6.77 -4.88
C LEU A 8 2.78 -7.47 -3.52
N LEU A 9 2.00 -6.97 -2.57
CA LEU A 9 1.97 -7.51 -1.19
C LEU A 9 1.47 -8.96 -1.10
N PRO A 10 0.37 -9.37 -1.77
CA PRO A 10 -0.07 -10.77 -1.69
C PRO A 10 0.85 -11.74 -2.43
N GLU A 11 1.49 -11.33 -3.51
CA GLU A 11 2.46 -12.16 -4.25
C GLU A 11 3.72 -12.42 -3.41
N ALA A 12 4.23 -11.41 -2.74
CA ALA A 12 5.41 -11.54 -1.86
C ALA A 12 5.14 -12.48 -0.68
N ALA A 13 3.91 -12.50 -0.16
CA ALA A 13 3.51 -13.42 0.91
C ALA A 13 3.43 -14.86 0.39
N ALA A 14 2.85 -15.07 -0.78
CA ALA A 14 2.73 -16.37 -1.42
C ALA A 14 4.12 -16.95 -1.78
N GLU A 15 5.03 -16.09 -2.23
CA GLU A 15 6.41 -16.47 -2.55
C GLU A 15 7.20 -16.88 -1.30
N ARG A 16 6.99 -16.17 -0.19
CA ARG A 16 7.63 -16.52 1.09
C ARG A 16 7.15 -17.87 1.59
N ASP A 17 5.84 -18.13 1.52
CA ASP A 17 5.23 -19.40 1.90
C ASP A 17 5.78 -20.54 1.03
N ALA A 18 5.88 -20.35 -0.28
CA ALA A 18 6.43 -21.32 -1.21
C ALA A 18 7.91 -21.61 -0.89
N ARG A 19 8.69 -20.59 -0.58
CA ARG A 19 10.11 -20.73 -0.23
C ARG A 19 10.29 -21.49 1.09
N GLU A 20 9.46 -21.21 2.09
CA GLU A 20 9.48 -21.92 3.37
C GLU A 20 9.15 -23.40 3.18
N LYS A 21 8.15 -23.70 2.33
CA LYS A 21 7.77 -25.09 2.02
C LYS A 21 8.87 -25.83 1.27
N LEU A 22 9.57 -25.16 0.34
CA LEU A 22 10.70 -25.73 -0.38
C LEU A 22 11.90 -25.99 0.56
N ALA A 23 12.17 -25.08 1.49
CA ALA A 23 13.23 -25.25 2.49
C ALA A 23 12.95 -26.45 3.41
N LEU A 24 11.68 -26.62 3.77
CA LEU A 24 11.23 -27.79 4.56
C LEU A 24 11.43 -29.09 3.77
N TRP A 25 11.21 -29.07 2.46
CA TRP A 25 11.42 -30.21 1.57
C TRP A 25 12.90 -30.57 1.48
N ASP A 26 13.79 -29.57 1.34
CA ASP A 26 15.24 -29.81 1.28
C ASP A 26 15.78 -30.48 2.54
N GLY A 27 15.15 -30.27 3.68
CA GLY A 27 15.53 -30.89 4.94
C GLY A 27 14.97 -32.29 5.17
N ARG A 28 14.13 -32.81 4.27
CA ARG A 28 13.53 -34.15 4.42
C ARG A 28 14.41 -35.23 3.82
N LEU A 29 14.39 -36.39 4.46
CA LEU A 29 15.08 -37.60 3.96
C LEU A 29 14.31 -38.30 2.84
N ASP A 30 13.00 -38.06 2.73
CA ASP A 30 12.21 -38.63 1.65
C ASP A 30 12.32 -37.74 0.39
N THR A 31 12.15 -38.33 -0.75
CA THR A 31 12.34 -37.67 -2.06
C THR A 31 11.06 -37.03 -2.60
N THR A 32 10.01 -37.02 -1.80
CA THR A 32 8.71 -36.49 -2.23
C THR A 32 8.55 -35.05 -1.71
N ALA A 33 8.22 -34.14 -2.61
CA ALA A 33 7.93 -32.75 -2.25
C ALA A 33 6.63 -32.68 -1.43
N PRO A 34 6.55 -31.81 -0.44
CA PRO A 34 5.28 -31.59 0.26
C PRO A 34 4.25 -31.03 -0.72
N LEU A 35 3.05 -31.56 -0.64
CA LEU A 35 1.95 -31.10 -1.47
C LEU A 35 1.59 -29.66 -1.15
N THR A 36 1.31 -28.89 -2.17
CA THR A 36 0.71 -27.56 -2.00
C THR A 36 -0.73 -27.73 -1.50
N ASP A 37 -1.28 -26.69 -0.89
CA ASP A 37 -2.65 -26.69 -0.37
C ASP A 37 -3.65 -27.08 -1.48
N ARG A 38 -3.46 -26.51 -2.67
CA ARG A 38 -4.31 -26.81 -3.84
C ARG A 38 -4.21 -28.28 -4.27
N GLN A 39 -3.02 -28.86 -4.23
CA GLN A 39 -2.81 -30.28 -4.52
C GLN A 39 -3.45 -31.16 -3.46
N THR A 40 -3.33 -30.77 -2.20
CA THR A 40 -3.96 -31.46 -1.07
C THR A 40 -5.48 -31.47 -1.23
N ASP A 41 -6.07 -30.32 -1.57
CA ASP A 41 -7.51 -30.19 -1.81
C ASP A 41 -7.95 -31.08 -2.97
N SER A 42 -7.18 -31.09 -4.08
CA SER A 42 -7.48 -31.96 -5.23
C SER A 42 -7.42 -33.45 -4.87
N VAL A 43 -6.45 -33.84 -4.05
CA VAL A 43 -6.34 -35.25 -3.58
C VAL A 43 -7.53 -35.61 -2.68
N LEU A 44 -7.94 -34.69 -1.81
CA LEU A 44 -9.10 -34.90 -0.93
C LEU A 44 -10.40 -34.99 -1.74
N GLU A 45 -10.56 -34.18 -2.78
CA GLU A 45 -11.70 -34.25 -3.69
C GLU A 45 -11.74 -35.58 -4.44
N LEU A 46 -10.59 -36.05 -4.95
CA LEU A 46 -10.44 -37.31 -5.63
C LEU A 46 -10.76 -38.50 -4.68
N LYS A 47 -10.26 -38.38 -3.44
CA LYS A 47 -10.54 -39.40 -2.42
C LYS A 47 -12.03 -39.48 -2.14
N ALA A 48 -12.70 -38.37 -1.94
CA ALA A 48 -14.13 -38.30 -1.69
C ALA A 48 -14.94 -38.89 -2.87
N ALA A 49 -14.55 -38.52 -4.10
CA ALA A 49 -15.17 -39.05 -5.30
C ALA A 49 -14.96 -40.57 -5.44
N ALA A 50 -13.78 -41.07 -5.06
CA ALA A 50 -13.43 -42.48 -5.10
C ALA A 50 -14.21 -43.31 -4.06
N GLU A 51 -14.54 -42.75 -2.90
CA GLU A 51 -15.31 -43.43 -1.84
C GLU A 51 -16.73 -43.73 -2.28
N ASP A 52 -17.28 -42.92 -3.20
CA ASP A 52 -18.63 -43.14 -3.75
C ASP A 52 -18.66 -44.15 -4.90
N LEU A 53 -17.49 -44.55 -5.44
CA LEU A 53 -17.42 -45.55 -6.52
C LEU A 53 -17.46 -46.96 -5.96
N PRO A 54 -18.21 -47.90 -6.60
CA PRO A 54 -18.21 -49.31 -6.17
C PRO A 54 -16.83 -49.92 -6.38
N VAL A 55 -16.24 -50.42 -5.32
CA VAL A 55 -14.95 -51.13 -5.39
C VAL A 55 -15.17 -52.43 -6.18
N PRO A 56 -14.44 -52.66 -7.28
CA PRO A 56 -14.55 -53.91 -7.99
C PRO A 56 -14.09 -55.07 -7.09
N THR A 57 -14.94 -56.05 -6.92
CA THR A 57 -14.68 -57.23 -6.09
C THR A 57 -13.59 -58.12 -6.64
N GLU A 58 -13.29 -57.97 -7.93
CA GLU A 58 -12.19 -58.70 -8.57
C GLU A 58 -11.36 -57.69 -9.39
N LEU A 59 -10.06 -57.76 -9.21
CA LEU A 59 -9.14 -57.00 -10.07
C LEU A 59 -9.27 -57.59 -11.49
N PRO A 60 -9.27 -56.75 -12.53
CA PRO A 60 -9.28 -57.26 -13.91
C PRO A 60 -7.92 -57.84 -14.27
N ILE A 61 -7.63 -59.00 -13.66
CA ILE A 61 -6.36 -59.73 -13.86
C ILE A 61 -6.20 -60.11 -15.33
N GLU A 62 -7.33 -60.30 -16.01
CA GLU A 62 -7.33 -60.60 -17.45
C GLU A 62 -6.76 -59.47 -18.30
N ASP A 63 -7.05 -58.22 -17.94
CA ASP A 63 -6.53 -57.10 -18.67
C ASP A 63 -5.03 -56.82 -18.37
N LEU A 64 -4.60 -57.12 -17.14
CA LEU A 64 -3.17 -57.09 -16.81
C LEU A 64 -2.43 -58.23 -17.48
N CYS A 65 -3.05 -59.42 -17.54
CA CYS A 65 -2.48 -60.55 -18.22
C CYS A 65 -2.45 -60.35 -19.74
N SER A 66 -3.42 -59.66 -20.33
CA SER A 66 -3.41 -59.37 -21.77
C SER A 66 -2.35 -58.38 -22.17
N LEU A 67 -1.99 -57.45 -21.25
CA LEU A 67 -0.88 -56.51 -21.46
C LEU A 67 0.48 -57.19 -21.31
N THR A 68 0.56 -58.24 -20.51
CA THR A 68 1.79 -59.03 -20.32
C THR A 68 1.88 -60.20 -21.27
N THR A 69 0.75 -60.79 -21.75
CA THR A 69 0.74 -61.95 -22.62
C THR A 69 1.12 -61.63 -24.07
N HIS A 70 1.05 -60.37 -24.51
CA HIS A 70 1.62 -60.03 -25.82
C HIS A 70 3.15 -60.05 -25.85
N SER A 71 3.77 -60.13 -24.67
CA SER A 71 5.22 -60.15 -24.55
C SER A 71 5.82 -61.42 -23.99
N LEU A 72 5.00 -62.39 -23.50
CA LEU A 72 5.49 -63.61 -22.86
C LEU A 72 4.65 -64.83 -23.21
N PRO A 73 5.13 -65.63 -24.15
CA PRO A 73 4.46 -66.91 -24.46
C PRO A 73 4.77 -67.99 -23.42
N ILE A 74 5.06 -67.66 -22.16
CA ILE A 74 5.43 -68.63 -21.11
C ILE A 74 4.24 -69.52 -20.67
N ALA A 75 3.04 -68.95 -20.79
CA ALA A 75 1.84 -69.66 -20.24
C ALA A 75 1.46 -70.89 -21.01
N GLN A 76 2.10 -71.18 -22.15
CA GLN A 76 1.76 -72.36 -22.96
C GLN A 76 2.80 -73.46 -22.91
N THR A 77 3.87 -73.28 -22.15
CA THR A 77 4.83 -74.39 -21.91
C THR A 77 4.65 -74.98 -20.51
N SER A 78 3.45 -75.40 -20.19
CA SER A 78 3.37 -76.44 -19.18
C SER A 78 3.92 -77.68 -19.91
N VAL A 79 5.16 -78.01 -19.66
CA VAL A 79 5.71 -79.30 -20.06
C VAL A 79 5.08 -80.29 -19.15
N VAL A 80 3.88 -80.75 -19.53
CA VAL A 80 3.38 -82.04 -19.07
C VAL A 80 4.33 -83.02 -19.74
N PRO A 81 5.06 -83.86 -19.00
CA PRO A 81 5.88 -84.86 -19.64
C PRO A 81 4.95 -85.80 -20.44
N GLU A 82 5.07 -85.71 -21.76
CA GLU A 82 4.35 -86.63 -22.65
C GLU A 82 4.67 -88.04 -22.21
N SER A 83 3.63 -88.81 -21.98
CA SER A 83 3.83 -90.23 -21.63
C SER A 83 4.58 -90.89 -22.73
N THR A 84 5.36 -91.89 -22.41
CA THR A 84 6.10 -92.69 -23.40
C THR A 84 5.18 -93.26 -24.51
N GLU A 85 3.90 -93.46 -24.15
CA GLU A 85 2.87 -93.88 -25.09
C GLU A 85 2.51 -92.78 -26.10
N ASP A 86 2.41 -91.50 -25.65
CA ASP A 86 2.12 -90.38 -26.55
C ASP A 86 3.26 -90.12 -27.53
N ILE A 87 4.49 -90.28 -27.07
CA ILE A 87 5.69 -90.13 -27.90
C ILE A 87 5.67 -91.29 -28.95
N LEU A 88 5.39 -92.51 -28.56
CA LEU A 88 5.29 -93.61 -29.45
C LEU A 88 4.17 -93.46 -30.48
N LEU A 89 2.99 -92.98 -30.01
CA LEU A 89 1.82 -92.79 -30.91
C LEU A 89 2.11 -91.68 -31.91
N LYS A 90 2.78 -90.55 -31.49
CA LYS A 90 3.21 -89.50 -32.40
C LYS A 90 4.27 -90.02 -33.38
N GLY A 91 5.18 -90.88 -32.90
CA GLY A 91 6.20 -91.46 -33.71
C GLY A 91 5.60 -92.38 -34.79
N PHE A 92 4.63 -93.20 -34.39
CA PHE A 92 3.91 -94.04 -35.33
C PHE A 92 3.07 -93.27 -36.34
N ALA A 93 2.42 -92.15 -35.87
CA ALA A 93 1.61 -91.27 -36.72
C ALA A 93 2.51 -90.54 -37.75
N SER A 94 3.69 -90.09 -37.31
CA SER A 94 4.63 -89.34 -38.16
C SER A 94 5.34 -90.19 -39.19
N LEU A 95 5.32 -91.47 -38.95
CA LEU A 95 5.97 -92.45 -39.88
C LEU A 95 5.10 -92.82 -41.09
N GLU A 96 3.88 -92.25 -41.15
CA GLU A 96 2.96 -92.49 -42.30
C GLU A 96 3.12 -93.89 -42.88
N MET A 97 2.90 -94.93 -42.02
CA MET A 97 2.97 -96.35 -42.47
C MET A 97 1.75 -96.66 -43.32
N LYS A 98 1.74 -96.10 -44.49
CA LYS A 98 0.81 -96.47 -45.53
C LYS A 98 1.35 -97.64 -46.25
N ASP A 99 0.90 -98.82 -45.86
CA ASP A 99 1.01 -100.06 -46.63
C ASP A 99 2.42 -100.64 -46.91
N GLU A 100 3.46 -100.19 -46.20
CA GLU A 100 4.77 -100.88 -46.31
C GLU A 100 4.88 -101.92 -45.20
N ARG A 101 4.70 -103.20 -45.59
CA ARG A 101 4.95 -104.31 -44.70
C ARG A 101 6.46 -104.51 -44.55
N ILE A 102 6.91 -104.56 -43.28
CA ILE A 102 8.28 -104.87 -42.96
C ILE A 102 8.39 -106.41 -43.00
N GLU A 103 8.98 -106.89 -44.10
CA GLU A 103 9.14 -108.36 -44.34
C GLU A 103 10.60 -108.81 -44.21
N THR A 104 11.54 -107.89 -44.27
CA THR A 104 12.96 -108.25 -44.21
C THR A 104 13.64 -107.42 -43.07
N ALA A 105 14.75 -108.02 -42.55
CA ALA A 105 15.56 -107.41 -41.52
C ALA A 105 16.14 -106.01 -41.99
N GLN A 106 16.44 -105.92 -43.29
CA GLN A 106 16.98 -104.67 -43.89
C GLN A 106 15.91 -103.58 -43.89
N GLN A 107 14.66 -103.89 -44.14
CA GLN A 107 13.53 -102.98 -44.08
C GLN A 107 13.31 -102.52 -42.65
N PHE A 108 13.46 -103.35 -41.66
CA PHE A 108 13.36 -103.05 -40.26
C PHE A 108 14.46 -102.06 -39.82
N PHE A 109 15.72 -102.38 -40.19
CA PHE A 109 16.84 -101.50 -39.85
C PHE A 109 16.71 -100.13 -40.52
N SER A 110 16.26 -100.10 -41.75
CA SER A 110 16.00 -98.80 -42.44
C SER A 110 14.89 -98.04 -41.74
N TRP A 111 13.80 -98.70 -41.39
CA TRP A 111 12.70 -98.07 -40.66
C TRP A 111 13.15 -97.54 -39.25
N PHE A 112 13.89 -98.39 -38.53
CA PHE A 112 14.39 -98.06 -37.21
C PHE A 112 15.37 -96.89 -37.29
N ALA A 113 16.26 -96.82 -38.26
CA ALA A 113 17.17 -95.75 -38.48
C ALA A 113 16.40 -94.44 -38.74
N LYS A 114 15.36 -94.47 -39.59
CA LYS A 114 14.48 -93.32 -39.86
C LYS A 114 13.79 -92.83 -38.60
N LEU A 115 13.24 -93.82 -37.84
CA LEU A 115 12.55 -93.53 -36.58
C LEU A 115 13.52 -92.83 -35.58
N GLN A 116 14.72 -93.41 -35.43
CA GLN A 116 15.74 -92.84 -34.52
C GLN A 116 16.15 -91.45 -34.96
N THR A 117 16.39 -91.22 -36.26
CA THR A 117 16.72 -89.93 -36.81
C THR A 117 15.61 -88.91 -36.55
N GLN A 118 14.35 -89.31 -36.71
CA GLN A 118 13.18 -88.47 -36.49
C GLN A 118 13.03 -88.10 -35.01
N MET A 119 13.23 -89.07 -34.12
CA MET A 119 13.19 -88.86 -32.68
C MET A 119 14.30 -87.87 -32.23
N ASP A 120 15.52 -88.08 -32.77
CA ASP A 120 16.65 -87.14 -32.48
C ASP A 120 16.36 -85.75 -33.00
N GLN A 121 15.75 -85.66 -34.18
CA GLN A 121 15.37 -84.35 -34.77
C GLN A 121 14.28 -83.68 -33.96
N ASP A 122 13.28 -84.43 -33.50
CA ASP A 122 12.20 -83.90 -32.69
C ASP A 122 12.74 -83.39 -31.32
N GLU A 123 13.60 -84.19 -30.70
CA GLU A 123 14.26 -83.83 -29.46
C GLU A 123 15.12 -82.55 -29.64
N GLU A 124 15.91 -82.57 -30.69
CA GLU A 124 16.73 -81.39 -31.04
C GLU A 124 15.86 -80.17 -31.33
N SER A 125 14.75 -80.34 -32.03
CA SER A 125 13.78 -79.29 -32.34
C SER A 125 13.19 -78.70 -31.02
N LYS A 126 12.84 -79.58 -30.05
CA LYS A 126 12.35 -79.09 -28.71
C LYS A 126 13.40 -78.25 -28.02
N TYR A 127 14.66 -78.69 -28.02
CA TYR A 127 15.74 -77.92 -27.38
C TYR A 127 16.00 -76.57 -28.12
N ARG A 128 15.89 -76.56 -29.43
CA ARG A 128 16.00 -75.30 -30.23
C ARG A 128 14.86 -74.35 -29.89
N GLN A 129 13.61 -74.92 -29.82
CA GLN A 129 12.45 -74.10 -29.43
C GLN A 129 12.66 -73.49 -28.03
N MET A 130 13.09 -74.35 -27.09
CA MET A 130 13.38 -73.83 -25.71
C MET A 130 14.45 -72.76 -25.72
N ARG A 131 15.53 -72.98 -26.44
CA ARG A 131 16.62 -71.97 -26.60
C ARG A 131 16.07 -70.68 -27.21
N ASP A 132 15.23 -70.74 -28.24
CA ASP A 132 14.64 -69.57 -28.90
C ASP A 132 13.74 -68.84 -27.98
N TYR A 133 12.90 -69.55 -27.17
CA TYR A 133 12.09 -68.85 -26.12
C TYR A 133 12.97 -68.14 -25.09
N LEU A 134 13.96 -68.84 -24.58
CA LEU A 134 14.88 -68.22 -23.59
C LEU A 134 15.60 -67.04 -24.16
N SER A 135 16.04 -67.10 -25.41
CA SER A 135 16.68 -65.97 -26.11
C SER A 135 15.73 -64.82 -26.27
N GLY A 136 14.44 -65.12 -26.62
CA GLY A 136 13.39 -64.10 -26.69
C GLY A 136 13.17 -63.40 -25.36
N PHE A 137 13.11 -64.19 -24.28
CA PHE A 137 12.97 -63.61 -22.93
C PHE A 137 14.17 -62.76 -22.56
N GLN A 138 15.38 -63.21 -22.88
CA GLN A 138 16.61 -62.45 -22.64
C GLN A 138 16.56 -61.12 -23.40
N GLU A 139 16.13 -61.12 -24.64
CA GLU A 139 15.99 -59.92 -25.47
C GLU A 139 14.96 -58.94 -24.83
N GLN A 140 13.82 -59.49 -24.37
CA GLN A 140 12.79 -58.69 -23.70
C GLN A 140 13.32 -58.10 -22.40
N CYS A 141 14.04 -58.88 -21.60
CA CYS A 141 14.65 -58.37 -20.37
C CYS A 141 15.67 -57.26 -20.64
N ASP A 142 16.50 -57.46 -21.68
CA ASP A 142 17.47 -56.47 -22.09
C ASP A 142 16.80 -55.16 -22.56
N ALA A 143 15.70 -55.28 -23.33
CA ALA A 143 14.92 -54.14 -23.79
C ALA A 143 14.31 -53.40 -22.60
N ILE A 144 13.72 -54.11 -21.65
CA ILE A 144 13.16 -53.49 -20.42
C ILE A 144 14.26 -52.81 -19.62
N LEU A 145 15.41 -53.46 -19.47
CA LEU A 145 16.55 -52.88 -18.75
C LEU A 145 17.04 -51.59 -19.43
N ASN A 146 17.11 -51.58 -20.77
CA ASN A 146 17.48 -50.41 -21.54
C ASN A 146 16.46 -49.28 -21.36
N ASP A 147 15.16 -49.61 -21.36
CA ASP A 147 14.08 -48.64 -21.15
C ASP A 147 14.17 -48.04 -19.74
N VAL A 148 14.41 -48.83 -18.72
CA VAL A 148 14.57 -48.38 -17.33
C VAL A 148 15.80 -47.47 -17.22
N ASN A 149 16.93 -47.86 -17.81
CA ASN A 149 18.15 -47.07 -17.80
C ASN A 149 17.94 -45.73 -18.51
N SER A 150 17.25 -45.73 -19.64
CA SER A 150 16.90 -44.55 -20.39
C SER A 150 16.01 -43.61 -19.55
N ALA A 151 14.98 -44.18 -18.92
CA ALA A 151 14.11 -43.42 -18.01
C ALA A 151 14.89 -42.79 -16.85
N LEU A 152 15.80 -43.57 -16.25
CA LEU A 152 16.66 -43.05 -15.16
C LEU A 152 17.54 -41.89 -15.62
N GLN A 153 18.10 -42.00 -16.83
CA GLN A 153 18.91 -40.91 -17.41
C GLN A 153 18.07 -39.67 -17.66
N HIS A 154 16.85 -39.84 -18.17
CA HIS A 154 15.92 -38.72 -18.39
C HIS A 154 15.54 -38.06 -17.06
N LEU A 155 15.26 -38.84 -16.03
CA LEU A 155 14.92 -38.33 -14.69
C LEU A 155 16.10 -37.58 -14.09
N GLU A 156 17.31 -38.07 -14.23
CA GLU A 156 18.53 -37.38 -13.74
C GLU A 156 18.75 -36.07 -14.47
N SER A 157 18.56 -36.08 -15.80
CA SER A 157 18.65 -34.84 -16.60
C SER A 157 17.60 -33.84 -16.16
N LEU A 158 16.36 -34.29 -15.96
CA LEU A 158 15.25 -33.44 -15.50
C LEU A 158 15.56 -32.88 -14.10
N ARG A 159 16.10 -33.70 -13.20
CA ARG A 159 16.51 -33.27 -11.85
C ARG A 159 17.56 -32.15 -11.94
N LYS A 160 18.55 -32.30 -12.78
CA LYS A 160 19.60 -31.29 -12.98
C LYS A 160 19.01 -29.99 -13.53
N GLN A 161 18.12 -30.09 -14.52
CA GLN A 161 17.45 -28.91 -15.09
C GLN A 161 16.58 -28.23 -14.05
N TYR A 162 15.85 -28.98 -13.24
CA TYR A 162 15.03 -28.45 -12.16
C TYR A 162 15.89 -27.66 -11.16
N LEU A 163 17.00 -28.26 -10.71
CA LEU A 163 17.89 -27.61 -9.74
C LEU A 163 18.49 -26.32 -10.34
N PHE A 164 18.86 -26.36 -11.61
CA PHE A 164 19.38 -25.16 -12.31
C PHE A 164 18.34 -24.05 -12.32
N VAL A 165 17.11 -24.37 -12.76
CA VAL A 165 16.01 -23.39 -12.82
C VAL A 165 15.66 -22.89 -11.40
N SER A 166 15.57 -23.79 -10.44
CA SER A 166 15.28 -23.43 -9.04
C SER A 166 16.30 -22.46 -8.47
N ASN A 167 17.59 -22.73 -8.68
CA ASN A 167 18.68 -21.88 -8.20
C ASN A 167 18.64 -20.51 -8.90
N LYS A 168 18.43 -20.50 -10.22
CA LYS A 168 18.33 -19.25 -10.99
C LYS A 168 17.09 -18.42 -10.58
N THR A 169 15.98 -19.09 -10.36
CA THR A 169 14.74 -18.43 -9.90
C THR A 169 14.95 -17.84 -8.50
N GLY A 170 15.59 -18.58 -7.62
CA GLY A 170 15.92 -18.10 -6.27
C GLY A 170 16.82 -16.86 -6.32
N ALA A 171 17.88 -16.91 -7.11
CA ALA A 171 18.81 -15.80 -7.28
C ALA A 171 18.10 -14.57 -7.87
N LEU A 172 17.25 -14.80 -8.90
CA LEU A 172 16.46 -13.73 -9.50
C LEU A 172 15.51 -13.10 -8.48
N HIS A 173 14.86 -13.95 -7.67
CA HIS A 173 13.93 -13.48 -6.63
C HIS A 173 14.67 -12.60 -5.60
N GLU A 174 15.83 -13.05 -5.13
CA GLU A 174 16.65 -12.27 -4.19
C GLU A 174 17.07 -10.92 -4.80
N ALA A 175 17.48 -10.95 -6.08
CA ALA A 175 17.84 -9.72 -6.79
C ALA A 175 16.64 -8.77 -6.91
N CYS A 176 15.46 -9.30 -7.23
CA CYS A 176 14.23 -8.51 -7.31
C CYS A 176 13.84 -7.92 -5.96
N GLU A 177 13.93 -8.68 -4.88
CA GLU A 177 13.66 -8.19 -3.52
C GLU A 177 14.62 -7.06 -3.15
N GLN A 178 15.90 -7.24 -3.46
CA GLN A 178 16.92 -6.21 -3.19
C GLN A 178 16.63 -4.93 -3.99
N LEU A 179 16.29 -5.07 -5.27
CA LEU A 179 15.95 -3.92 -6.12
C LEU A 179 14.70 -3.20 -5.63
N LEU A 180 13.67 -3.94 -5.20
CA LEU A 180 12.44 -3.35 -4.64
C LEU A 180 12.74 -2.58 -3.35
N LYS A 181 13.60 -3.12 -2.50
CA LYS A 181 14.05 -2.46 -1.27
C LYS A 181 14.79 -1.15 -1.60
N GLU A 182 15.75 -1.21 -2.52
CA GLU A 182 16.51 -0.04 -2.97
C GLU A 182 15.59 1.00 -3.61
N GLN A 183 14.62 0.58 -4.42
CA GLN A 183 13.62 1.46 -5.02
C GLN A 183 12.81 2.17 -3.93
N SER A 184 12.35 1.42 -2.93
CA SER A 184 11.58 1.98 -1.81
C SER A 184 12.39 3.04 -1.04
N GLU A 185 13.66 2.73 -0.74
CA GLU A 185 14.56 3.66 -0.05
C GLU A 185 14.80 4.92 -0.89
N LEU A 186 14.97 4.77 -2.21
CA LEU A 186 15.18 5.90 -3.11
C LEU A 186 13.91 6.76 -3.25
N VAL A 187 12.72 6.15 -3.29
CA VAL A 187 11.45 6.86 -3.33
C VAL A 187 11.28 7.67 -2.04
N GLU A 188 11.53 7.06 -0.88
CA GLU A 188 11.46 7.74 0.43
C GLU A 188 12.44 8.93 0.47
N LEU A 189 13.66 8.72 0.01
CA LEU A 189 14.68 9.79 -0.06
C LEU A 189 14.23 10.92 -0.99
N ALA A 190 13.69 10.59 -2.17
CA ALA A 190 13.21 11.58 -3.14
C ALA A 190 12.05 12.40 -2.55
N GLU A 191 11.10 11.73 -1.88
CA GLU A 191 9.97 12.39 -1.22
C GLU A 191 10.46 13.32 -0.10
N ASN A 192 11.43 12.88 0.68
CA ASN A 192 12.05 13.67 1.75
C ASN A 192 12.72 14.93 1.18
N ILE A 193 13.50 14.78 0.13
CA ILE A 193 14.15 15.91 -0.56
C ILE A 193 13.09 16.88 -1.13
N GLN A 194 12.06 16.35 -1.77
CA GLN A 194 10.98 17.15 -2.35
C GLN A 194 10.24 17.95 -1.27
N GLN A 195 9.95 17.30 -0.12
CA GLN A 195 9.32 17.97 1.02
C GLN A 195 10.19 19.13 1.52
N LYS A 196 11.49 18.90 1.68
CA LYS A 196 12.42 19.94 2.13
C LYS A 196 12.51 21.10 1.12
N LEU A 197 12.57 20.77 -0.17
CA LEU A 197 12.62 21.78 -1.24
C LEU A 197 11.32 22.57 -1.34
N SER A 198 10.18 21.99 -0.98
CA SER A 198 8.88 22.66 -1.06
C SER A 198 8.86 23.91 -0.19
N TYR A 199 9.53 23.90 0.96
CA TYR A 199 9.62 25.09 1.83
C TYR A 199 10.36 26.23 1.14
N PHE A 200 11.42 25.93 0.41
CA PHE A 200 12.20 26.94 -0.33
C PHE A 200 11.43 27.46 -1.55
N ASN A 201 10.75 26.55 -2.26
CA ASN A 201 9.99 26.90 -3.47
C ASN A 201 8.78 27.78 -3.15
N GLU A 202 8.22 27.69 -1.94
CA GLU A 202 7.10 28.52 -1.50
C GLU A 202 7.45 30.00 -1.46
N LEU A 203 8.72 30.34 -1.28
CA LEU A 203 9.16 31.75 -1.20
C LEU A 203 8.72 32.54 -2.44
N GLU A 204 8.96 32.00 -3.61
CA GLU A 204 8.59 32.68 -4.86
C GLU A 204 7.08 32.79 -5.02
N THR A 205 6.36 31.71 -4.69
CA THR A 205 4.89 31.71 -4.74
C THR A 205 4.30 32.76 -3.81
N ILE A 206 4.76 32.80 -2.56
CA ILE A 206 4.30 33.78 -1.55
C ILE A 206 4.66 35.22 -1.97
N ASN A 207 5.89 35.41 -2.44
CA ASN A 207 6.36 36.74 -2.87
C ASN A 207 5.51 37.25 -4.05
N THR A 208 5.21 36.39 -5.03
CA THR A 208 4.37 36.73 -6.18
C THR A 208 2.96 37.11 -5.73
N LYS A 209 2.37 36.34 -4.81
CA LYS A 209 1.04 36.63 -4.26
C LYS A 209 1.01 37.94 -3.52
N LEU A 210 2.01 38.20 -2.68
CA LEU A 210 2.10 39.44 -1.87
C LEU A 210 2.28 40.68 -2.73
N ASN A 211 2.87 40.54 -3.91
CA ASN A 211 3.09 41.66 -4.85
C ASN A 211 1.92 41.84 -5.81
N SER A 212 0.92 40.94 -5.79
CA SER A 212 -0.24 41.04 -6.65
C SER A 212 -1.10 42.26 -6.26
N PRO A 213 -1.47 43.12 -7.22
CA PRO A 213 -2.35 44.23 -6.92
C PRO A 213 -3.78 43.81 -6.57
N THR A 214 -4.14 42.58 -6.86
CA THR A 214 -5.48 42.05 -6.56
C THR A 214 -5.57 41.39 -5.18
N LEU A 215 -4.45 41.29 -4.45
CA LEU A 215 -4.44 40.66 -3.14
C LEU A 215 -5.18 41.51 -2.12
N SER A 216 -6.16 40.89 -1.47
CA SER A 216 -6.88 41.48 -0.33
C SER A 216 -6.68 40.60 0.89
N VAL A 217 -6.52 41.21 2.06
CA VAL A 217 -6.43 40.46 3.34
C VAL A 217 -7.72 39.71 3.65
N ASN A 218 -8.83 40.09 3.01
CA ASN A 218 -10.12 39.40 3.16
C ASN A 218 -10.32 38.29 2.13
N SER A 219 -9.38 38.09 1.20
CA SER A 219 -9.49 37.02 0.23
C SER A 219 -9.29 35.65 0.91
N GLU A 220 -9.99 34.63 0.42
CA GLU A 220 -9.94 33.26 0.97
C GLU A 220 -8.51 32.68 0.98
N GLY A 221 -7.65 33.14 0.08
CA GLY A 221 -6.28 32.66 -0.04
C GLY A 221 -5.29 33.32 0.90
N PHE A 222 -5.65 34.42 1.58
CA PHE A 222 -4.71 35.21 2.39
C PHE A 222 -4.27 34.45 3.66
N ILE A 223 -5.23 33.96 4.44
CA ILE A 223 -4.92 33.26 5.71
C ILE A 223 -4.16 31.94 5.46
N PRO A 224 -4.54 31.10 4.48
CA PRO A 224 -3.72 29.92 4.14
C PRO A 224 -2.29 30.28 3.70
N MET A 225 -2.12 31.36 2.94
CA MET A 225 -0.79 31.86 2.54
C MET A 225 0.02 32.27 3.77
N LEU A 226 -0.61 32.97 4.71
CA LEU A 226 0.01 33.41 5.96
C LEU A 226 0.47 32.22 6.81
N ALA A 227 -0.38 31.19 6.91
CA ALA A 227 -0.07 29.94 7.62
C ALA A 227 1.15 29.25 6.98
N LYS A 228 1.16 29.18 5.64
CA LYS A 228 2.27 28.57 4.90
C LYS A 228 3.57 29.36 5.10
N LEU A 229 3.48 30.69 5.13
CA LEU A 229 4.63 31.57 5.39
C LEU A 229 5.19 31.31 6.80
N ASP A 230 4.33 31.22 7.80
CA ASP A 230 4.73 30.94 9.18
C ASP A 230 5.41 29.56 9.28
N ASP A 231 4.88 28.53 8.59
CA ASP A 231 5.46 27.19 8.54
C ASP A 231 6.85 27.22 7.90
N CYS A 232 7.00 27.96 6.80
CA CYS A 232 8.29 28.10 6.11
C CYS A 232 9.33 28.77 7.02
N ILE A 233 8.96 29.86 7.71
CA ILE A 233 9.85 30.56 8.63
C ILE A 233 10.27 29.63 9.78
N THR A 234 9.31 28.91 10.37
CA THR A 234 9.57 27.98 11.46
C THR A 234 10.52 26.86 11.00
N TYR A 235 10.27 26.29 9.82
CA TYR A 235 11.09 25.22 9.27
C TYR A 235 12.52 25.70 9.00
N ILE A 236 12.67 26.82 8.29
CA ILE A 236 14.00 27.36 7.95
C ILE A 236 14.76 27.74 9.24
N SER A 237 14.07 28.35 10.22
CA SER A 237 14.68 28.75 11.50
C SER A 237 15.21 27.57 12.30
N SER A 238 14.55 26.39 12.17
CA SER A 238 14.97 25.17 12.85
C SER A 238 16.13 24.44 12.15
N HIS A 239 16.54 24.91 10.96
CA HIS A 239 17.60 24.26 10.16
C HIS A 239 18.70 25.27 9.79
N PRO A 240 19.44 25.81 10.78
CA PRO A 240 20.46 26.82 10.50
C PRO A 240 21.66 26.31 9.71
N ASN A 241 21.79 24.99 9.57
CA ASN A 241 22.91 24.35 8.86
C ASN A 241 22.70 24.32 7.33
N PHE A 242 21.55 24.72 6.83
CA PHE A 242 21.32 24.80 5.38
C PHE A 242 22.23 25.86 4.78
N LYS A 243 22.79 25.59 3.61
CA LYS A 243 23.81 26.43 2.95
C LYS A 243 23.35 27.87 2.81
N ASP A 244 22.13 28.09 2.35
CA ASP A 244 21.62 29.47 2.07
C ASP A 244 20.60 29.92 3.13
N TYR A 245 20.66 29.34 4.32
CA TYR A 245 19.76 29.62 5.44
C TYR A 245 19.58 31.12 5.72
N PRO A 246 20.66 31.96 5.88
CA PRO A 246 20.44 33.35 6.24
C PRO A 246 19.69 34.15 5.16
N ILE A 247 19.97 33.85 3.90
CA ILE A 247 19.37 34.54 2.75
C ILE A 247 17.87 34.20 2.68
N TYR A 248 17.52 32.92 2.77
CA TYR A 248 16.12 32.48 2.70
C TYR A 248 15.32 32.98 3.92
N LEU A 249 15.90 32.90 5.12
CA LEU A 249 15.25 33.43 6.34
C LEU A 249 14.95 34.91 6.20
N LEU A 250 15.91 35.68 5.73
CA LEU A 250 15.74 37.14 5.50
C LEU A 250 14.60 37.38 4.51
N LYS A 251 14.59 36.68 3.38
CA LYS A 251 13.56 36.86 2.36
C LYS A 251 12.17 36.48 2.87
N PHE A 252 12.06 35.40 3.64
CA PHE A 252 10.79 34.99 4.24
C PHE A 252 10.32 36.01 5.26
N LYS A 253 11.23 36.58 6.08
CA LYS A 253 10.90 37.63 7.04
C LYS A 253 10.47 38.94 6.35
N GLN A 254 11.05 39.26 5.19
CA GLN A 254 10.59 40.36 4.35
C GLN A 254 9.15 40.12 3.86
N CYS A 255 8.82 38.90 3.44
CA CYS A 255 7.46 38.53 3.08
C CYS A 255 6.51 38.68 4.26
N LEU A 256 6.93 38.24 5.46
CA LEU A 256 6.14 38.40 6.69
C LEU A 256 5.87 39.85 6.98
N SER A 257 6.91 40.70 6.97
CA SER A 257 6.80 42.14 7.21
C SER A 257 5.79 42.80 6.26
N LYS A 258 5.82 42.37 4.98
CA LYS A 258 4.90 42.88 3.96
C LYS A 258 3.46 42.44 4.24
N ALA A 259 3.26 41.17 4.61
CA ALA A 259 1.93 40.63 4.96
C ALA A 259 1.37 41.36 6.18
N LEU A 260 2.19 41.56 7.22
CA LEU A 260 1.81 42.29 8.44
C LEU A 260 1.44 43.73 8.13
N GLN A 261 2.19 44.38 7.23
CA GLN A 261 1.90 45.74 6.81
C GLN A 261 0.54 45.85 6.10
N LEU A 262 0.22 44.87 5.25
CA LEU A 262 -1.10 44.79 4.59
C LEU A 262 -2.22 44.65 5.63
N MET A 263 -2.04 43.77 6.64
CA MET A 263 -3.00 43.55 7.71
C MET A 263 -3.18 44.83 8.55
N LYS A 264 -2.06 45.48 8.90
CA LYS A 264 -2.05 46.75 9.66
C LYS A 264 -2.82 47.80 8.88
N THR A 265 -2.45 48.03 7.62
CA THR A 265 -3.06 49.08 6.77
C THR A 265 -4.56 48.85 6.67
N TYR A 266 -5.00 47.63 6.41
CA TYR A 266 -6.42 47.32 6.29
C TYR A 266 -7.18 47.61 7.59
N THR A 267 -6.65 47.15 8.74
CA THR A 267 -7.33 47.29 10.05
C THR A 267 -7.37 48.76 10.47
N VAL A 268 -6.22 49.46 10.37
CA VAL A 268 -6.09 50.88 10.73
C VAL A 268 -7.02 51.74 9.86
N ASN A 269 -6.99 51.51 8.53
CA ASN A 269 -7.87 52.25 7.62
C ASN A 269 -9.35 52.02 7.93
N THR A 270 -9.74 50.78 8.28
CA THR A 270 -11.11 50.48 8.64
C THR A 270 -11.54 51.26 9.87
N LEU A 271 -10.72 51.26 10.93
CA LEU A 271 -11.01 52.00 12.18
C LEU A 271 -11.03 53.52 11.96
N GLN A 272 -10.03 54.05 11.25
CA GLN A 272 -9.94 55.50 10.96
C GLN A 272 -11.09 55.99 10.09
N ASN A 273 -11.49 55.19 9.06
CA ASN A 273 -12.61 55.55 8.19
C ASN A 273 -13.92 55.57 8.97
N LEU A 274 -14.10 54.67 9.93
CA LEU A 274 -15.26 54.66 10.82
C LEU A 274 -15.30 55.93 11.65
N THR A 275 -14.18 56.31 12.27
CA THR A 275 -14.05 57.54 13.07
C THR A 275 -14.36 58.76 12.21
N ASN A 276 -13.79 58.83 11.02
CA ASN A 276 -13.99 59.96 10.11
C ASN A 276 -15.44 60.09 9.67
N GLN A 277 -16.11 59.02 9.36
CA GLN A 277 -17.52 58.99 9.01
C GLN A 277 -18.40 59.44 10.19
N LEU A 278 -18.08 59.03 11.37
CA LEU A 278 -18.80 59.43 12.60
C LEU A 278 -18.53 60.88 12.96
N UNK A 279 -17.38 61.27 12.94
CA UNK A 279 -16.99 62.64 13.16
C UNK A 279 -17.59 63.48 12.10
N UNK A 280 -17.74 63.09 10.95
CA UNK A 280 -18.39 63.79 9.91
C UNK A 280 -19.93 63.73 10.04
N UNK A 281 -20.40 62.79 10.70
CA UNK A 281 -21.79 62.63 11.05
C UNK A 281 -22.19 63.46 12.25
N UNK A 282 -21.31 63.58 13.12
CA UNK A 282 -21.46 64.42 14.30
C UNK A 282 -21.42 65.90 13.96
N UNK A 283 -20.72 66.23 13.18
CA UNK A 283 -20.55 67.59 12.67
C UNK A 283 -21.73 68.00 11.77
N UNK A 284 -22.27 67.25 11.20
CA UNK A 284 -23.44 67.48 10.35
C UNK A 284 -24.76 67.38 11.07
N UNK A 285 -24.80 66.64 12.23
CA UNK A 285 -26.03 66.48 12.90
C UNK A 285 -25.95 67.24 14.23
N UNK A 286 -26.74 68.10 14.60
CA UNK A 286 -26.85 68.81 15.86
C UNK A 286 -27.67 67.98 16.81
N UNK A 287 -27.50 66.75 16.77
CA UNK A 287 -28.18 65.86 17.61
C UNK A 287 -27.62 65.89 19.00
N UNK A 288 -28.49 65.53 19.88
CA UNK A 288 -28.19 65.48 21.29
C UNK A 288 -27.04 64.52 21.55
N UNK A 289 -26.37 64.81 22.54
CA UNK A 289 -25.20 64.11 23.00
C UNK A 289 -25.44 62.62 23.31
N UNK A 290 -26.53 62.29 23.81
CA UNK A 290 -26.85 60.93 24.14
C UNK A 290 -27.19 60.07 22.88
N UNK A 291 -27.71 60.58 22.00
CA UNK A 291 -27.99 59.92 20.72
C UNK A 291 -26.71 59.79 19.86
N UNK A 292 -25.88 60.65 20.01
CA UNK A 292 -24.60 60.52 19.35
C UNK A 292 -23.73 59.37 19.89
N UNK A 293 -23.69 59.22 21.11
CA UNK A 293 -22.99 58.11 21.74
C UNK A 293 -23.53 56.73 21.23
N UNK A 294 -24.71 56.60 21.11
CA UNK A 294 -25.32 55.40 20.59
C UNK A 294 -25.00 55.15 19.11
N UNK A 295 -24.86 56.08 18.45
CA UNK A 295 -24.45 55.99 17.07
C UNK A 295 -23.01 55.59 16.88
N PHE A 296 -22.22 55.85 17.78
CA PHE A 296 -20.82 55.47 17.82
C PHE A 296 -20.69 53.96 18.07
N TYR A 297 -21.38 53.46 19.07
CA TYR A 297 -21.39 52.04 19.42
C TYR A 297 -21.98 51.16 18.26
N VAL A 298 -23.09 51.55 17.73
CA VAL A 298 -23.78 50.79 16.67
C VAL A 298 -22.87 50.69 15.43
N LYS A 299 -22.26 51.74 15.02
CA LYS A 299 -21.38 51.75 13.82
C LYS A 299 -20.11 50.92 14.05
N PHE A 300 -19.49 51.07 15.21
CA PHE A 300 -18.31 50.28 15.55
C PHE A 300 -18.66 48.78 15.68
N ARG A 301 -19.75 48.49 16.32
CA ARG A 301 -20.26 47.11 16.48
C ARG A 301 -20.53 46.46 15.12
N ALA A 302 -21.11 47.22 14.18
CA ALA A 302 -21.38 46.76 12.81
C ALA A 302 -20.12 46.50 12.00
N ALA A 303 -19.01 47.17 12.36
CA ALA A 303 -17.73 47.02 11.66
C ALA A 303 -16.87 45.90 12.26
N ALA A 304 -17.12 45.50 13.51
CA ALA A 304 -16.30 44.51 14.20
C ALA A 304 -16.13 43.19 13.42
N PRO A 305 -17.19 42.60 12.84
CA PRO A 305 -17.02 41.34 12.06
C PRO A 305 -16.05 41.47 10.90
N LYS A 306 -15.90 42.65 10.32
CA LYS A 306 -15.01 42.87 9.16
C LYS A 306 -13.54 42.67 9.51
N VAL A 307 -13.15 42.98 10.72
CA VAL A 307 -11.75 42.93 11.15
C VAL A 307 -11.50 41.86 12.21
N ARG A 308 -12.55 41.35 12.87
CA ARG A 308 -12.42 40.37 13.96
C ARG A 308 -11.67 39.13 13.54
N THR A 309 -12.06 38.51 12.40
CA THR A 309 -11.42 37.31 11.89
C THR A 309 -9.92 37.52 11.71
N LEU A 310 -9.54 38.67 11.17
CA LEU A 310 -8.15 39.03 10.94
C LEU A 310 -7.40 39.23 12.27
N ILE A 311 -8.04 39.94 13.22
CA ILE A 311 -7.47 40.19 14.56
C ILE A 311 -7.26 38.84 15.30
N GLU A 312 -8.21 37.91 15.21
CA GLU A 312 -8.09 36.59 15.82
C GLU A 312 -6.88 35.81 15.26
N GLN A 313 -6.63 35.92 13.95
CA GLN A 313 -5.45 35.33 13.33
C GLN A 313 -4.16 35.92 13.88
N ILE A 314 -4.15 37.23 14.13
CA ILE A 314 -2.99 37.92 14.73
C ILE A 314 -2.82 37.44 16.19
N GLU A 315 -3.89 37.42 16.95
CA GLU A 315 -3.89 37.00 18.38
C GLU A 315 -3.37 35.58 18.56
N GLN A 316 -3.78 34.66 17.67
CA GLN A 316 -3.37 33.25 17.72
C GLN A 316 -1.84 33.09 17.52
N ARG A 317 -1.26 33.99 16.72
CA ARG A 317 0.17 33.94 16.37
C ARG A 317 1.07 34.80 17.27
N SER A 318 0.49 35.73 17.97
CA SER A 318 1.23 36.75 18.75
C SER A 318 2.07 36.16 19.88
N GLU A 319 1.65 35.02 20.44
CA GLU A 319 2.39 34.33 21.51
C GLU A 319 3.68 33.69 21.03
N LYS A 320 3.73 33.28 19.77
CA LYS A 320 4.83 32.51 19.20
C LYS A 320 5.79 33.36 18.38
N ILE A 321 5.27 34.39 17.74
CA ILE A 321 6.02 35.22 16.76
C ILE A 321 5.93 36.66 17.19
N PRO A 322 7.07 37.29 17.63
CA PRO A 322 7.06 38.63 18.20
C PRO A 322 6.58 39.72 17.22
N GLU A 323 6.76 39.52 15.93
CA GLU A 323 6.31 40.45 14.90
C GLU A 323 4.77 40.60 14.93
N TYR A 324 4.03 39.50 15.19
CA TYR A 324 2.58 39.58 15.36
C TYR A 324 2.17 40.25 16.65
N GLN A 325 2.94 40.10 17.72
CA GLN A 325 2.68 40.80 18.98
C GLN A 325 2.80 42.30 18.80
N GLN A 326 3.84 42.75 18.06
CA GLN A 326 4.00 44.18 17.78
C GLN A 326 2.82 44.72 16.96
N LEU A 327 2.38 43.97 15.93
CA LEU A 327 1.21 44.35 15.13
C LEU A 327 -0.05 44.44 16.00
N LEU A 328 -0.26 43.46 16.90
CA LEU A 328 -1.41 43.47 17.81
C LEU A 328 -1.39 44.70 18.71
N ASN A 329 -0.22 45.07 19.25
CA ASN A 329 -0.06 46.26 20.08
C ASN A 329 -0.39 47.54 19.30
N ASP A 330 0.05 47.62 18.04
CA ASP A 330 -0.24 48.78 17.17
C ASP A 330 -1.76 48.86 16.88
N ILE A 331 -2.43 47.74 16.67
CA ILE A 331 -3.87 47.71 16.42
C ILE A 331 -4.65 48.09 17.68
N HIS A 332 -4.24 47.59 18.85
CA HIS A 332 -4.83 47.98 20.14
C HIS A 332 -4.72 49.50 20.34
N GLN A 333 -3.52 50.06 20.12
CA GLN A 333 -3.29 51.48 20.29
C GLN A 333 -4.17 52.30 19.34
N CYS A 334 -4.21 51.89 18.07
CA CYS A 334 -5.05 52.57 17.07
C CYS A 334 -6.52 52.55 17.47
N TYR A 335 -7.02 51.39 17.92
CA TYR A 335 -8.42 51.24 18.38
C TYR A 335 -8.70 52.22 19.52
N LEU A 336 -7.86 52.23 20.55
CA LEU A 336 -8.03 53.11 21.72
C LEU A 336 -7.98 54.59 21.32
N ASP A 337 -7.05 54.96 20.46
CA ASP A 337 -6.93 56.34 19.95
C ASP A 337 -8.21 56.76 19.21
N GLN A 338 -8.75 55.88 18.36
CA GLN A 338 -9.98 56.18 17.62
C GLN A 338 -11.18 56.31 18.56
N ARG A 339 -11.26 55.50 19.61
CA ARG A 339 -12.34 55.59 20.61
C ARG A 339 -12.21 56.88 21.41
N GLU A 340 -11.01 57.26 21.84
CA GLU A 340 -10.72 58.49 22.55
C GLU A 340 -11.17 59.71 21.75
N LEU A 341 -10.82 59.72 20.45
CA LEU A 341 -11.19 60.81 19.53
C LEU A 341 -12.73 61.01 19.47
N LEU A 342 -13.48 59.94 19.50
CA LEU A 342 -14.94 59.99 19.41
C LEU A 342 -15.58 60.30 20.75
N LEU A 343 -15.13 59.69 21.83
CA LEU A 343 -15.77 59.73 23.15
C LEU A 343 -15.37 60.98 23.97
N GLY A 344 -14.13 61.43 23.82
CA GLY A 344 -13.61 62.54 24.61
C GLY A 344 -14.52 63.76 24.57
N PRO A 345 -14.83 64.32 23.39
CA PRO A 345 -15.73 65.45 23.28
C PRO A 345 -17.13 65.16 23.81
N SER A 346 -17.66 63.94 23.59
CA SER A 346 -19.01 63.55 24.05
C SER A 346 -19.07 63.47 25.56
N ILE A 347 -18.04 62.85 26.18
CA ILE A 347 -17.95 62.75 27.65
C ILE A 347 -17.87 64.12 28.28
N THR A 348 -16.98 64.98 27.73
CA THR A 348 -16.78 66.37 28.21
C THR A 348 -18.11 67.13 28.17
N CYS A 349 -18.82 67.03 27.05
CA CYS A 349 -20.12 67.70 26.87
C CYS A 349 -21.14 67.21 27.90
N THR A 350 -21.28 65.88 28.07
CA THR A 350 -22.23 65.28 29.00
C THR A 350 -21.90 65.66 30.46
N VAL A 351 -20.63 65.67 30.85
CA VAL A 351 -20.19 66.05 32.17
C VAL A 351 -20.52 67.56 32.42
N THR A 352 -20.31 68.42 31.43
CA THR A 352 -20.61 69.81 31.47
C THR A 352 -22.13 70.05 31.66
N GLU A 353 -22.96 69.30 30.91
CA GLU A 353 -24.40 69.35 31.02
C GLU A 353 -24.89 68.88 32.42
N LEU A 354 -24.36 67.77 32.91
CA LEU A 354 -24.70 67.30 34.26
C LEU A 354 -24.33 68.28 35.33
N THR A 355 -23.18 68.92 35.17
CA THR A 355 -22.72 70.00 36.11
C THR A 355 -23.67 71.20 36.11
N SER A 356 -24.15 71.58 34.93
CA SER A 356 -25.04 72.77 34.82
C SER A 356 -26.45 72.39 35.34
N GLN A 357 -26.95 71.19 35.11
CA GLN A 357 -28.27 70.72 35.56
C GLN A 357 -28.32 70.54 37.06
N ASN A 358 -27.24 70.16 37.71
CA ASN A 358 -27.18 69.83 39.13
C ASN A 358 -26.32 70.81 39.91
N ASN A 359 -26.26 72.10 39.49
CA ASN A 359 -25.41 73.15 40.06
C ASN A 359 -25.59 73.32 41.58
N ARG A 360 -26.78 73.07 42.13
CA ARG A 360 -27.11 73.24 43.54
C ARG A 360 -27.17 71.97 44.35
N ASP A 361 -27.06 70.78 43.70
CA ASP A 361 -27.14 69.46 44.36
C ASP A 361 -25.92 68.62 43.99
N HIS A 362 -24.88 68.73 44.79
CA HIS A 362 -23.63 68.01 44.58
C HIS A 362 -23.79 66.49 44.69
N CYS A 363 -24.74 66.03 45.53
CA CYS A 363 -24.99 64.58 45.67
C CYS A 363 -25.65 64.02 44.41
N ALA A 364 -26.59 64.74 43.82
CA ALA A 364 -27.23 64.35 42.54
C ALA A 364 -26.19 64.39 41.42
N LEU A 365 -25.29 65.37 41.39
CA LEU A 365 -24.22 65.49 40.39
C LEU A 365 -23.30 64.27 40.44
N ILE A 366 -22.81 63.96 41.65
CA ILE A 366 -21.89 62.81 41.82
C ILE A 366 -22.58 61.49 41.39
N ARG A 367 -23.82 61.27 41.84
CA ARG A 367 -24.59 60.09 41.53
C ARG A 367 -24.81 59.93 40.02
N SER A 368 -25.22 60.97 39.34
CA SER A 368 -25.48 60.97 37.90
C SER A 368 -24.19 60.84 37.11
N GLY A 369 -23.11 61.51 37.55
CA GLY A 369 -21.81 61.45 36.92
C GLY A 369 -21.18 60.06 37.02
N CYS A 370 -21.22 59.48 38.24
CA CYS A 370 -20.70 58.12 38.43
C CYS A 370 -21.50 57.09 37.62
N ALA A 371 -22.84 57.18 37.62
CA ALA A 371 -23.68 56.29 36.83
C ALA A 371 -23.35 56.36 35.33
N PHE A 372 -23.19 57.60 34.84
CA PHE A 372 -22.81 57.81 33.42
C PHE A 372 -21.47 57.20 33.11
N MET A 373 -20.43 57.47 33.94
CA MET A 373 -19.08 56.91 33.68
C MET A 373 -19.06 55.38 33.76
N VAL A 374 -19.80 54.78 34.72
CA VAL A 374 -19.90 53.32 34.79
C VAL A 374 -20.51 52.75 33.51
N HIS A 375 -21.58 53.33 32.98
CA HIS A 375 -22.21 52.90 31.73
C HIS A 375 -21.21 53.03 30.54
N VAL A 376 -20.50 54.15 30.46
CA VAL A 376 -19.48 54.36 29.40
C VAL A 376 -18.42 53.25 29.48
N CYS A 377 -17.88 52.99 30.68
CA CYS A 377 -16.84 51.96 30.85
C CYS A 377 -17.38 50.56 30.48
N GLN A 378 -18.61 50.22 30.87
CA GLN A 378 -19.23 48.94 30.52
C GLN A 378 -19.43 48.80 29.03
N ASP A 379 -19.95 49.83 28.38
CA ASP A 379 -20.18 49.83 26.92
C ASP A 379 -18.84 49.71 26.14
N GLU A 380 -17.81 50.43 26.58
CA GLU A 380 -16.48 50.39 25.96
C GLU A 380 -15.86 48.97 26.14
N HIS A 381 -15.96 48.41 27.32
CA HIS A 381 -15.46 47.04 27.58
C HIS A 381 -16.19 46.03 26.71
N GLN A 382 -17.50 46.14 26.59
CA GLN A 382 -18.32 45.24 25.75
C GLN A 382 -17.90 45.39 24.29
N LEU A 383 -17.77 46.63 23.80
CA LEU A 383 -17.39 46.90 22.42
C LEU A 383 -15.98 46.36 22.12
N TYR A 384 -15.04 46.56 23.06
CA TYR A 384 -13.67 46.04 22.90
C TYR A 384 -13.70 44.50 22.66
N ASN A 385 -14.52 43.78 23.44
CA ASN A 385 -14.62 42.31 23.33
C ASN A 385 -15.23 41.85 22.01
N GLU A 386 -15.90 42.74 21.27
CA GLU A 386 -16.38 42.41 19.92
C GLU A 386 -15.26 42.46 18.87
N PHE A 387 -14.18 43.22 19.14
CA PHE A 387 -13.03 43.33 18.24
C PHE A 387 -11.91 42.36 18.63
N PHE A 388 -11.65 42.17 19.91
CA PHE A 388 -10.51 41.43 20.45
C PHE A 388 -10.97 40.30 21.36
N THR A 389 -10.22 39.18 21.35
CA THR A 389 -10.45 38.07 22.28
C THR A 389 -9.51 38.13 23.48
N LYS A 390 -8.37 38.86 23.34
CA LYS A 390 -7.36 38.98 24.41
C LYS A 390 -7.41 40.39 25.01
N PRO A 391 -7.35 40.49 26.35
CA PRO A 391 -7.28 41.79 26.99
C PRO A 391 -5.95 42.45 26.71
N THR A 392 -5.94 43.78 26.85
CA THR A 392 -4.70 44.57 26.82
C THR A 392 -4.57 45.26 28.18
N SER A 393 -3.34 45.36 28.67
CA SER A 393 -3.03 46.09 29.90
C SER A 393 -3.40 47.59 29.83
N LYS A 394 -3.62 48.11 28.62
CA LYS A 394 -4.01 49.51 28.40
C LYS A 394 -5.50 49.74 28.66
N LEU A 395 -6.31 48.67 28.84
CA LEU A 395 -7.72 48.79 29.16
C LEU A 395 -7.96 48.87 30.69
N GLU A 396 -6.95 48.54 31.48
CA GLU A 396 -6.98 48.65 32.94
C GLU A 396 -6.58 50.05 33.35
#